data_5224a6fa123182bfaf9b66116e203443
#
_entry.id   5224a6fa123182bfaf9b66116e203443
#
_cell.length_a   1.000
_cell.length_b   1.000
_cell.length_c   1.000
_cell.angle_alpha   90.00
_cell.angle_beta   90.00
_cell.angle_gamma   90.00
#
_symmetry.space_group_name_H-M   'P 1'
#
loop_
_entity.id
_entity.type
_entity.pdbx_description
1 polymer ?
#
loop_
_entity_poly.entity_id
_entity_poly.type
_entity_poly.pdbx_seq_one_letter_code
_entity_poly.pdbx_strand_id
1 'polypeptide(L)'
;DLSHGTPMGEVLTILLFCGAAMLAVAAFERFRLRRFWSRRCTGAEWRRAFPTAPKAEIWTFLDLVLSAFAFSQSKRLCLSPNDQIMALYQALYPSLLRAGDAMELETFAISFQEHYGVDPLPVWREDITLGQLFSYATKGS
;
A
#
# COMPACT_ATOMS: atom_id res chain seq x y z
N ASP A 1 -27.18 -1.16 -49.49
CA ASP A 1 -26.36 -2.31 -49.10
C ASP A 1 -25.67 -2.02 -47.76
N LEU A 2 -26.45 -2.28 -46.70
CA LEU A 2 -25.94 -2.12 -45.33
C LEU A 2 -25.23 -3.41 -44.96
N SER A 3 -23.91 -3.44 -45.13
CA SER A 3 -23.09 -4.51 -44.59
C SER A 3 -23.10 -4.42 -43.04
N HIS A 4 -24.05 -5.16 -42.44
CA HIS A 4 -24.00 -5.42 -41.02
C HIS A 4 -22.73 -6.24 -40.72
N GLY A 5 -21.65 -5.53 -40.32
CA GLY A 5 -20.52 -6.16 -39.65
C GLY A 5 -21.09 -6.97 -38.48
N THR A 6 -20.79 -8.27 -38.46
CA THR A 6 -21.31 -9.18 -37.47
C THR A 6 -21.00 -8.65 -36.05
N PRO A 7 -22.00 -8.55 -35.15
CA PRO A 7 -21.81 -8.03 -33.79
C PRO A 7 -20.73 -8.77 -32.99
N MET A 8 -20.37 -9.98 -33.40
CA MET A 8 -19.27 -10.77 -32.79
C MET A 8 -17.88 -10.16 -32.97
N GLY A 9 -17.62 -9.47 -34.11
CA GLY A 9 -16.33 -8.85 -34.33
C GLY A 9 -16.09 -7.64 -33.42
N GLU A 10 -17.11 -6.84 -33.21
CA GLU A 10 -17.05 -5.67 -32.32
C GLU A 10 -16.90 -6.10 -30.86
N VAL A 11 -17.65 -7.12 -30.41
CA VAL A 11 -17.55 -7.66 -29.07
C VAL A 11 -16.15 -8.23 -28.80
N LEU A 12 -15.60 -8.97 -29.77
CA LEU A 12 -14.24 -9.52 -29.64
C LEU A 12 -13.18 -8.40 -29.54
N THR A 13 -13.32 -7.34 -30.33
CA THR A 13 -12.41 -6.19 -30.32
C THR A 13 -12.46 -5.47 -28.96
N ILE A 14 -13.67 -5.26 -28.41
CA ILE A 14 -13.85 -4.65 -27.08
C ILE A 14 -13.22 -5.52 -25.99
N LEU A 15 -13.43 -6.83 -26.02
CA LEU A 15 -12.86 -7.76 -25.04
C LEU A 15 -11.33 -7.77 -25.09
N LEU A 16 -10.73 -7.76 -26.27
CA LEU A 16 -9.28 -7.69 -26.45
C LEU A 16 -8.72 -6.37 -25.95
N PHE A 17 -9.39 -5.26 -26.21
CA PHE A 17 -8.99 -3.95 -25.73
C PHE A 17 -9.06 -3.85 -24.22
N CYS A 18 -10.15 -4.33 -23.59
CA CYS A 18 -10.31 -4.39 -22.15
C CYS A 18 -9.25 -5.28 -21.50
N GLY A 19 -8.98 -6.45 -22.09
CA GLY A 19 -7.93 -7.36 -21.62
C GLY A 19 -6.53 -6.72 -21.66
N ALA A 20 -6.20 -6.07 -22.76
CA ALA A 20 -4.93 -5.35 -22.91
C ALA A 20 -4.80 -4.19 -21.92
N ALA A 21 -5.87 -3.43 -21.69
CA ALA A 21 -5.91 -2.35 -20.72
C ALA A 21 -5.71 -2.87 -19.28
N MET A 22 -6.35 -3.97 -18.91
CA MET A 22 -6.18 -4.59 -17.60
C MET A 22 -4.75 -5.09 -17.38
N LEU A 23 -4.15 -5.71 -18.39
CA LEU A 23 -2.75 -6.15 -18.32
C LEU A 23 -1.77 -4.97 -18.20
N ALA A 24 -2.02 -3.87 -18.90
CA ALA A 24 -1.22 -2.65 -18.81
C ALA A 24 -1.31 -2.03 -17.39
N VAL A 25 -2.50 -1.97 -16.80
CA VAL A 25 -2.69 -1.49 -15.42
C VAL A 25 -1.94 -2.38 -14.43
N ALA A 26 -2.09 -3.70 -14.52
CA ALA A 26 -1.41 -4.65 -13.64
C ALA A 26 0.13 -4.57 -13.76
N ALA A 27 0.65 -4.41 -14.98
CA ALA A 27 2.08 -4.21 -15.21
C ALA A 27 2.59 -2.89 -14.63
N PHE A 28 1.81 -1.83 -14.74
CA PHE A 28 2.13 -0.52 -14.21
C PHE A 28 2.14 -0.49 -12.67
N GLU A 29 1.17 -1.14 -12.03
CA GLU A 29 1.14 -1.30 -10.56
C GLU A 29 2.37 -2.06 -10.07
N ARG A 30 2.73 -3.18 -10.71
CA ARG A 30 3.94 -3.94 -10.40
C ARG A 30 5.20 -3.11 -10.55
N PHE A 31 5.28 -2.27 -11.57
CA PHE A 31 6.41 -1.38 -11.79
C PHE A 31 6.53 -0.33 -10.68
N ARG A 32 5.42 0.30 -10.28
CA ARG A 32 5.42 1.33 -9.23
C ARG A 32 5.77 0.77 -7.85
N LEU A 33 5.28 -0.43 -7.53
CA LEU A 33 5.58 -1.11 -6.26
C LEU A 33 6.96 -1.76 -6.25
N ARG A 34 7.59 -1.94 -7.39
CA ARG A 34 8.89 -2.60 -7.52
C ARG A 34 9.96 -1.96 -6.63
N ARG A 35 9.96 -0.65 -6.47
CA ARG A 35 10.91 0.05 -5.60
C ARG A 35 10.83 -0.38 -4.13
N PHE A 36 9.65 -0.83 -3.67
CA PHE A 36 9.47 -1.37 -2.33
C PHE A 36 9.80 -2.86 -2.27
N TRP A 37 9.31 -3.63 -3.23
CA TRP A 37 9.40 -5.10 -3.20
C TRP A 37 10.73 -5.68 -3.67
N SER A 38 11.54 -4.90 -4.38
CA SER A 38 12.87 -5.32 -4.83
C SER A 38 13.98 -5.14 -3.80
N ARG A 39 13.66 -4.58 -2.64
CA ARG A 39 14.62 -4.36 -1.56
C ARG A 39 15.04 -5.66 -0.90
N ARG A 40 16.25 -5.64 -0.36
CA ARG A 40 16.68 -6.65 0.61
C ARG A 40 15.92 -6.47 1.93
N CYS A 41 16.00 -7.48 2.81
CA CYS A 41 15.39 -7.44 4.13
C CYS A 41 15.71 -6.16 4.90
N THR A 42 14.68 -5.42 5.32
CA THR A 42 14.77 -4.16 6.08
C THR A 42 14.85 -4.37 7.60
N GLY A 43 14.90 -5.62 8.07
CA GLY A 43 14.90 -5.93 9.50
C GLY A 43 16.05 -5.28 10.28
N ALA A 44 17.23 -5.11 9.66
CA ALA A 44 18.36 -4.42 10.27
C ALA A 44 18.09 -2.91 10.45
N GLU A 45 17.39 -2.29 9.52
CA GLU A 45 16.99 -0.87 9.60
C GLU A 45 16.02 -0.65 10.76
N TRP A 46 15.03 -1.53 10.92
CA TRP A 46 14.08 -1.48 12.03
C TRP A 46 14.77 -1.66 13.39
N ARG A 47 15.68 -2.61 13.50
CA ARG A 47 16.45 -2.81 14.74
C ARG A 47 17.36 -1.64 15.08
N ARG A 48 17.90 -0.97 14.08
CA ARG A 48 18.74 0.22 14.26
C ARG A 48 17.90 1.43 14.70
N ALA A 49 16.72 1.60 14.11
CA ALA A 49 15.80 2.68 14.45
C ALA A 49 15.14 2.48 15.82
N PHE A 50 14.85 1.23 16.18
CA PHE A 50 14.13 0.85 17.41
C PHE A 50 14.84 -0.31 18.13
N PRO A 51 16.03 -0.06 18.72
CA PRO A 51 16.86 -1.11 19.29
C PRO A 51 16.25 -1.79 20.52
N THR A 52 15.34 -1.11 21.22
CA THR A 52 14.66 -1.61 22.42
C THR A 52 13.29 -2.23 22.14
N ALA A 53 12.74 -2.04 20.96
CA ALA A 53 11.43 -2.57 20.61
C ALA A 53 11.51 -4.08 20.34
N PRO A 54 10.58 -4.89 20.91
CA PRO A 54 10.50 -6.29 20.58
C PRO A 54 10.21 -6.51 19.08
N LYS A 55 10.86 -7.51 18.50
CA LYS A 55 10.65 -7.89 17.11
C LYS A 55 9.17 -8.15 16.78
N ALA A 56 8.46 -8.77 17.70
CA ALA A 56 7.03 -9.08 17.56
C ALA A 56 6.17 -7.81 17.42
N GLU A 57 6.49 -6.74 18.14
CA GLU A 57 5.75 -5.47 18.03
C GLU A 57 5.97 -4.81 16.68
N ILE A 58 7.21 -4.78 16.20
CA ILE A 58 7.52 -4.26 14.86
C ILE A 58 6.77 -5.06 13.80
N TRP A 59 6.75 -6.38 13.91
CA TRP A 59 6.04 -7.24 12.97
C TRP A 59 4.53 -7.03 13.00
N THR A 60 3.95 -6.88 14.18
CA THR A 60 2.52 -6.57 14.33
C THR A 60 2.16 -5.25 13.66
N PHE A 61 2.98 -4.21 13.86
CA PHE A 61 2.79 -2.93 13.18
C PHE A 61 2.87 -3.06 11.65
N LEU A 62 3.89 -3.75 11.15
CA LEU A 62 4.05 -3.95 9.71
C LEU A 62 2.90 -4.78 9.10
N ASP A 63 2.42 -5.78 9.83
CA ASP A 63 1.27 -6.58 9.40
C ASP A 63 -0.01 -5.75 9.34
N LEU A 64 -0.18 -4.81 10.26
CA LEU A 64 -1.29 -3.87 10.25
C LEU A 64 -1.24 -2.98 9.00
N VAL A 65 -0.08 -2.45 8.63
CA VAL A 65 0.13 -1.68 7.41
C VAL A 65 -0.18 -2.52 6.18
N LEU A 66 0.40 -3.72 6.08
CA LEU A 66 0.19 -4.62 4.94
C LEU A 66 -1.27 -5.01 4.77
N SER A 67 -1.97 -5.31 5.87
CA SER A 67 -3.39 -5.67 5.84
C SER A 67 -4.27 -4.53 5.37
N ALA A 68 -3.99 -3.30 5.80
CA ALA A 68 -4.76 -2.12 5.39
C ALA A 68 -4.67 -1.86 3.88
N PHE A 69 -3.51 -2.15 3.28
CA PHE A 69 -3.28 -2.01 1.84
C PHE A 69 -3.51 -3.31 1.04
N ALA A 70 -4.02 -4.36 1.67
CA ALA A 70 -4.22 -5.67 1.08
C ALA A 70 -2.95 -6.30 0.45
N PHE A 71 -1.78 -6.01 1.02
CA PHE A 71 -0.52 -6.61 0.62
C PHE A 71 -0.29 -7.96 1.31
N SER A 72 0.49 -8.83 0.66
CA SER A 72 0.90 -10.10 1.25
C SER A 72 1.81 -9.90 2.48
N GLN A 73 1.61 -10.70 3.53
CA GLN A 73 2.44 -10.74 4.73
C GLN A 73 3.92 -11.06 4.43
N SER A 74 4.18 -11.73 3.31
CA SER A 74 5.54 -12.01 2.83
C SER A 74 6.36 -10.74 2.52
N LYS A 75 5.69 -9.59 2.33
CA LYS A 75 6.30 -8.29 2.05
C LYS A 75 6.68 -7.50 3.30
N ARG A 76 6.44 -8.03 4.49
CA ARG A 76 6.71 -7.36 5.79
C ARG A 76 8.09 -6.74 5.86
N LEU A 77 9.13 -7.49 5.52
CA LEU A 77 10.52 -7.03 5.60
C LEU A 77 11.02 -6.33 4.31
N CYS A 78 10.10 -5.92 3.44
CA CYS A 78 10.39 -4.99 2.35
C CYS A 78 10.08 -3.53 2.72
N LEU A 79 9.37 -3.30 3.82
CA LEU A 79 9.03 -1.96 4.30
C LEU A 79 10.10 -1.43 5.26
N SER A 80 10.64 -0.24 4.97
CA SER A 80 11.63 0.45 5.78
C SER A 80 10.95 1.42 6.77
N PRO A 81 11.53 1.68 7.95
CA PRO A 81 11.04 2.72 8.84
C PRO A 81 11.03 4.12 8.20
N ASN A 82 11.84 4.35 7.17
CA ASN A 82 11.90 5.61 6.43
C ASN A 82 10.86 5.71 5.31
N ASP A 83 10.11 4.66 5.02
CA ASP A 83 9.05 4.71 4.03
C ASP A 83 7.89 5.58 4.50
N GLN A 84 7.40 6.44 3.60
CA GLN A 84 6.21 7.24 3.84
C GLN A 84 4.96 6.42 3.50
N ILE A 85 3.97 6.42 4.38
CA ILE A 85 2.71 5.72 4.14
C ILE A 85 1.98 6.26 2.91
N MET A 86 2.06 7.58 2.68
CA MET A 86 1.49 8.21 1.49
C MET A 86 2.21 7.80 0.20
N ALA A 87 3.50 7.48 0.26
CA ALA A 87 4.23 6.96 -0.88
C ALA A 87 3.76 5.56 -1.29
N LEU A 88 3.41 4.70 -0.31
CA LEU A 88 2.77 3.40 -0.56
C LEU A 88 1.40 3.56 -1.19
N TYR A 89 0.58 4.45 -0.64
CA TYR A 89 -0.75 4.76 -1.16
C TYR A 89 -0.68 5.30 -2.60
N GLN A 90 0.21 6.24 -2.88
CA GLN A 90 0.41 6.80 -4.21
C GLN A 90 0.97 5.79 -5.22
N ALA A 91 1.74 4.81 -4.76
CA ALA A 91 2.24 3.74 -5.62
C ALA A 91 1.12 2.78 -6.05
N LEU A 92 0.12 2.55 -5.18
CA LEU A 92 -1.07 1.76 -5.52
C LEU A 92 -2.02 2.50 -6.47
N TYR A 93 -2.27 3.78 -6.20
CA TYR A 93 -3.26 4.58 -6.90
C TYR A 93 -2.61 5.73 -7.66
N PRO A 94 -2.35 5.58 -8.97
CA PRO A 94 -1.94 6.71 -9.81
C PRO A 94 -2.97 7.83 -9.74
N SER A 95 -2.52 9.08 -9.83
CA SER A 95 -3.35 10.29 -9.69
C SER A 95 -4.59 10.31 -10.59
N LEU A 96 -4.53 9.63 -11.74
CA LEU A 96 -5.65 9.50 -12.68
C LEU A 96 -6.77 8.60 -12.20
N LEU A 97 -6.48 7.68 -11.25
CA LEU A 97 -7.44 6.74 -10.67
C LEU A 97 -7.82 7.09 -9.23
N ARG A 98 -7.35 8.23 -8.72
CA ARG A 98 -7.71 8.76 -7.40
C ARG A 98 -9.12 9.36 -7.39
N ALA A 99 -10.08 8.65 -7.90
CA ALA A 99 -11.47 9.06 -7.76
C ALA A 99 -11.96 8.78 -6.33
N GLY A 100 -11.48 9.56 -5.37
CA GLY A 100 -12.21 9.87 -4.15
C GLY A 100 -12.25 8.82 -3.03
N ASP A 101 -11.53 7.72 -3.11
CA ASP A 101 -11.67 6.69 -2.08
C ASP A 101 -10.32 6.40 -1.38
N ALA A 102 -10.14 7.02 -0.21
CA ALA A 102 -8.99 6.79 0.67
C ALA A 102 -9.26 5.62 1.65
N MET A 103 -9.98 4.59 1.22
CA MET A 103 -10.42 3.47 2.07
C MET A 103 -9.26 2.77 2.76
N GLU A 104 -8.12 2.63 2.08
CA GLU A 104 -6.93 1.99 2.66
C GLU A 104 -6.34 2.81 3.80
N LEU A 105 -6.28 4.12 3.64
CA LEU A 105 -5.80 5.03 4.68
C LEU A 105 -6.77 5.10 5.86
N GLU A 106 -8.07 5.11 5.58
CA GLU A 106 -9.11 5.06 6.60
C GLU A 106 -9.09 3.72 7.35
N THR A 107 -9.00 2.61 6.64
CA THR A 107 -8.85 1.26 7.22
C THR A 107 -7.60 1.19 8.10
N PHE A 108 -6.48 1.75 7.63
CA PHE A 108 -5.26 1.83 8.42
C PHE A 108 -5.47 2.63 9.71
N ALA A 109 -6.07 3.81 9.63
CA ALA A 109 -6.30 4.66 10.79
C ALA A 109 -7.19 3.99 11.84
N ILE A 110 -8.28 3.34 11.40
CA ILE A 110 -9.18 2.58 12.28
C ILE A 110 -8.44 1.43 12.96
N SER A 111 -7.75 0.59 12.18
CA SER A 111 -7.00 -0.55 12.72
C SER A 111 -5.87 -0.13 13.66
N PHE A 112 -5.22 0.99 13.36
CA PHE A 112 -4.17 1.58 14.19
C PHE A 112 -4.74 2.01 15.55
N GLN A 113 -5.88 2.73 15.55
CA GLN A 113 -6.55 3.17 16.76
C GLN A 113 -7.08 1.99 17.58
N GLU A 114 -7.66 0.99 16.94
CA GLU A 114 -8.16 -0.22 17.62
C GLU A 114 -7.04 -1.00 18.30
N HIS A 115 -5.88 -1.10 17.63
CA HIS A 115 -4.76 -1.89 18.15
C HIS A 115 -3.95 -1.15 19.22
N TYR A 116 -3.64 0.13 19.00
CA TYR A 116 -2.77 0.92 19.88
C TYR A 116 -3.51 1.83 20.86
N GLY A 117 -4.82 2.00 20.70
CA GLY A 117 -5.63 2.87 21.55
C GLY A 117 -5.37 4.37 21.36
N VAL A 118 -4.61 4.76 20.33
CA VAL A 118 -4.29 6.15 20.00
C VAL A 118 -4.72 6.50 18.59
N ASP A 119 -5.25 7.72 18.42
CA ASP A 119 -5.65 8.22 17.12
C ASP A 119 -4.42 8.72 16.34
N PRO A 120 -4.17 8.25 15.11
CA PRO A 120 -3.06 8.73 14.31
C PRO A 120 -3.24 10.12 13.72
N LEU A 121 -4.47 10.66 13.66
CA LEU A 121 -4.77 11.94 13.03
C LEU A 121 -3.95 13.13 13.57
N PRO A 122 -3.71 13.28 14.89
CA PRO A 122 -2.95 14.42 15.42
C PRO A 122 -1.52 14.52 14.90
N VAL A 123 -0.91 13.40 14.48
CA VAL A 123 0.46 13.35 13.95
C VAL A 123 0.50 13.14 12.44
N TRP A 124 -0.67 13.04 11.81
CA TRP A 124 -0.76 12.78 10.39
C TRP A 124 -0.22 13.93 9.55
N ARG A 125 0.71 13.60 8.65
CA ARG A 125 1.25 14.51 7.63
C ARG A 125 1.49 13.71 6.35
N GLU A 126 1.55 14.38 5.21
CA GLU A 126 1.83 13.71 3.93
C GLU A 126 3.19 13.01 3.89
N ASP A 127 4.16 13.53 4.63
CA ASP A 127 5.53 13.00 4.69
C ASP A 127 5.77 12.06 5.88
N ILE A 128 4.74 11.72 6.66
CA ILE A 128 4.91 10.85 7.82
C ILE A 128 5.45 9.48 7.42
N THR A 129 6.47 9.03 8.14
CA THR A 129 7.11 7.73 7.90
C THR A 129 6.51 6.64 8.76
N LEU A 130 6.70 5.39 8.35
CA LEU A 130 6.28 4.23 9.13
C LEU A 130 6.98 4.20 10.50
N GLY A 131 8.25 4.60 10.57
CA GLY A 131 9.00 4.69 11.82
C GLY A 131 8.42 5.74 12.77
N GLN A 132 8.00 6.90 12.26
CA GLN A 132 7.34 7.94 13.07
C GLN A 132 5.99 7.48 13.60
N LEU A 133 5.18 6.78 12.79
CA LEU A 133 3.91 6.19 13.23
C LEU A 133 4.12 5.12 14.30
N PHE A 134 5.11 4.23 14.11
CA PHE A 134 5.45 3.22 15.09
C PHE A 134 5.93 3.85 16.42
N SER A 135 6.77 4.86 16.35
CA SER A 135 7.21 5.61 17.54
C SER A 135 6.06 6.26 18.29
N TYR A 136 5.11 6.84 17.57
CA TYR A 136 3.90 7.43 18.14
C TYR A 136 3.02 6.38 18.82
N ALA A 137 2.80 5.24 18.16
CA ALA A 137 2.03 4.13 18.70
C ALA A 137 2.59 3.61 20.02
N THR A 138 3.90 3.41 20.09
CA THR A 138 4.58 2.83 21.27
C THR A 138 4.80 3.80 22.43
N LYS A 139 4.73 5.11 22.18
CA LYS A 139 4.81 6.13 23.25
C LYS A 139 3.45 6.40 23.91
N GLY A 140 2.36 6.07 23.24
CA GLY A 140 1.00 6.25 23.74
C GLY A 140 0.44 5.05 24.50
N SER A 141 1.23 3.97 24.61
CA SER A 141 0.83 2.72 25.30
C SER A 141 1.25 2.73 26.76
#